data_bb8c474b23195176d19869f5c60cde66
#
_entry.id   bb8c474b23195176d19869f5c60cde66
#
_cell.length_a   1.000
_cell.length_b   1.000
_cell.length_c   1.000
_cell.angle_alpha   90.00
_cell.angle_beta   90.00
_cell.angle_gamma   90.00
#
_symmetry.space_group_name_H-M   'P 1'
#
loop_
_entity.id
_entity.type
_entity.pdbx_description
1 polymer ?
#
loop_
_entity_poly.entity_id
_entity_poly.type
_entity_poly.pdbx_seq_one_letter_code
_entity_poly.pdbx_strand_id
1 'polypeptide(L)'
;SLVLPWKAFSYGPAFRYERPQKGRLRQFHQVSVESLGTASIEYDAFFISMLSNLFSEKLGIENSVLHINFLGQKEDRDIFKTHLFDFLSEHDSVLCETCKQRKESNILRVFDCKAPDCQNLYQKAPKITDHLTPASQAEWQMVQDQLHQLSVTFTHNPYLVRGLDYYNKTVFEFIGLTLGAQST
;
A
#
# COMPACT_ATOMS: atom_id res chain seq x y z
N SER A 1 -1.02 23.81 -23.69
CA SER A 1 -1.80 22.80 -22.93
C SER A 1 -1.01 21.51 -22.85
N LEU A 2 -0.94 20.89 -21.67
CA LEU A 2 -0.34 19.57 -21.52
C LEU A 2 -1.26 18.52 -22.14
N VAL A 3 -0.66 17.56 -22.86
CA VAL A 3 -1.39 16.40 -23.36
C VAL A 3 -1.54 15.40 -22.20
N LEU A 4 -2.78 14.98 -21.90
CA LEU A 4 -3.07 14.01 -20.85
C LEU A 4 -3.22 12.60 -21.45
N PRO A 5 -2.84 11.55 -20.70
CA PRO A 5 -2.17 11.58 -19.39
C PRO A 5 -0.73 12.06 -19.50
N TRP A 6 -0.34 12.97 -18.62
CA TRP A 6 1.04 13.46 -18.56
C TRP A 6 1.86 12.54 -17.65
N LYS A 7 2.94 11.99 -18.20
CA LYS A 7 3.87 11.12 -17.49
C LYS A 7 5.15 11.88 -17.17
N ALA A 8 5.55 11.84 -15.93
CA ALA A 8 6.72 12.55 -15.44
C ALA A 8 7.52 11.68 -14.45
N PHE A 9 8.79 11.99 -14.30
CA PHE A 9 9.60 11.49 -13.22
C PHE A 9 10.46 12.60 -12.64
N SER A 10 10.83 12.45 -11.38
CA SER A 10 11.83 13.29 -10.72
C SER A 10 12.83 12.41 -10.00
N TYR A 11 14.07 12.89 -9.90
CA TYR A 11 15.14 12.22 -9.18
C TYR A 11 15.89 13.24 -8.34
N GLY A 12 16.21 12.89 -7.10
CA GLY A 12 16.97 13.76 -6.22
C GLY A 12 17.09 13.25 -4.79
N PRO A 13 17.80 14.00 -3.94
CA PRO A 13 17.89 13.71 -2.53
C PRO A 13 16.54 13.97 -1.85
N ALA A 14 16.14 13.03 -1.00
CA ALA A 14 15.00 13.17 -0.12
C ALA A 14 15.46 13.06 1.35
N PHE A 15 14.70 13.69 2.25
CA PHE A 15 15.04 13.77 3.66
C PHE A 15 13.86 13.30 4.51
N ARG A 16 14.16 12.59 5.60
CA ARG A 16 13.17 12.20 6.60
C ARG A 16 13.72 12.36 8.00
N TYR A 17 12.84 12.72 8.94
CA TYR A 17 13.23 12.93 10.33
C TYR A 17 13.39 11.64 11.14
N GLU A 18 12.89 10.52 10.63
CA GLU A 18 12.81 9.25 11.31
C GLU A 18 14.16 8.74 11.86
N ARG A 19 14.09 7.87 12.89
CA ARG A 19 15.29 7.25 13.46
C ARG A 19 16.00 6.41 12.41
N PRO A 20 17.30 6.64 12.13
CA PRO A 20 18.04 5.88 11.15
C PRO A 20 18.22 4.43 11.60
N GLN A 21 18.14 3.52 10.65
CA GLN A 21 18.41 2.09 10.85
C GLN A 21 18.96 1.50 9.54
N LYS A 22 19.39 0.22 9.55
CA LYS A 22 19.92 -0.43 8.35
C LYS A 22 18.91 -0.35 7.21
N GLY A 23 19.32 0.20 6.07
CA GLY A 23 18.47 0.41 4.90
C GLY A 23 17.53 1.63 4.97
N ARG A 24 17.50 2.36 6.10
CA ARG A 24 16.62 3.54 6.28
C ARG A 24 17.41 4.75 6.75
N LEU A 25 17.95 5.49 5.80
CA LEU A 25 18.76 6.70 6.05
C LEU A 25 17.87 7.93 6.19
N ARG A 26 18.35 8.97 6.89
CA ARG A 26 17.69 10.28 6.98
C ARG A 26 17.79 11.07 5.68
N GLN A 27 18.89 10.91 4.96
CA GLN A 27 19.06 11.42 3.60
C GLN A 27 19.21 10.22 2.66
N PHE A 28 18.45 10.19 1.60
CA PHE A 28 18.48 9.13 0.61
C PHE A 28 18.14 9.71 -0.77
N HIS A 29 18.38 8.97 -1.83
CA HIS A 29 17.95 9.35 -3.16
C HIS A 29 16.65 8.64 -3.50
N GLN A 30 15.76 9.37 -4.15
CA GLN A 30 14.45 8.88 -4.55
C GLN A 30 14.21 9.18 -6.03
N VAL A 31 13.64 8.22 -6.73
CA VAL A 31 12.99 8.43 -8.02
C VAL A 31 11.48 8.42 -7.77
N SER A 32 10.81 9.49 -8.15
CA SER A 32 9.34 9.55 -8.17
C SER A 32 8.87 9.48 -9.62
N VAL A 33 7.88 8.65 -9.89
CA VAL A 33 7.28 8.50 -11.22
C VAL A 33 5.79 8.74 -11.08
N GLU A 34 5.24 9.57 -11.94
CA GLU A 34 3.87 10.04 -11.86
C GLU A 34 3.17 9.95 -13.20
N SER A 35 1.88 9.57 -13.18
CA SER A 35 0.99 9.66 -14.34
C SER A 35 -0.23 10.49 -13.95
N LEU A 36 -0.34 11.69 -14.49
CA LEU A 36 -1.36 12.66 -14.11
C LEU A 36 -2.43 12.78 -15.19
N GLY A 37 -3.68 12.99 -14.77
CA GLY A 37 -4.80 13.26 -15.67
C GLY A 37 -5.49 12.00 -16.22
N THR A 38 -5.37 10.87 -15.54
CA THR A 38 -6.16 9.67 -15.80
C THR A 38 -6.70 9.09 -14.49
N ALA A 39 -7.92 8.59 -14.52
CA ALA A 39 -8.54 7.85 -13.42
C ALA A 39 -8.74 6.36 -13.80
N SER A 40 -8.25 5.96 -14.96
CA SER A 40 -8.40 4.59 -15.45
C SER A 40 -7.58 3.61 -14.62
N ILE A 41 -8.21 2.52 -14.21
CA ILE A 41 -7.60 1.49 -13.37
C ILE A 41 -6.54 0.68 -14.13
N GLU A 42 -6.62 0.62 -15.45
CA GLU A 42 -5.63 -0.04 -16.30
C GLU A 42 -4.24 0.58 -16.17
N TYR A 43 -4.17 1.87 -15.84
CA TYR A 43 -2.88 2.52 -15.59
C TYR A 43 -2.19 2.00 -14.33
N ASP A 44 -2.93 1.57 -13.31
CA ASP A 44 -2.35 0.99 -12.10
C ASP A 44 -1.62 -0.31 -12.44
N ALA A 45 -2.28 -1.24 -13.16
CA ALA A 45 -1.68 -2.50 -13.57
C ALA A 45 -0.49 -2.30 -14.51
N PHE A 46 -0.60 -1.38 -15.48
CA PHE A 46 0.50 -1.02 -16.37
C PHE A 46 1.70 -0.47 -15.58
N PHE A 47 1.46 0.42 -14.63
CA PHE A 47 2.51 1.04 -13.82
C PHE A 47 3.24 -0.01 -12.96
N ILE A 48 2.50 -0.90 -12.32
CA ILE A 48 3.05 -2.00 -11.53
C ILE A 48 3.88 -2.94 -12.42
N SER A 49 3.38 -3.30 -13.60
CA SER A 49 4.11 -4.14 -14.56
C SER A 49 5.40 -3.49 -15.03
N MET A 50 5.36 -2.20 -15.34
CA MET A 50 6.56 -1.44 -15.73
C MET A 50 7.62 -1.47 -14.61
N LEU A 51 7.23 -1.26 -13.36
CA LEU A 51 8.15 -1.31 -12.22
C LEU A 51 8.67 -2.74 -11.96
N SER A 52 7.81 -3.74 -12.09
CA SER A 52 8.22 -5.15 -12.00
C SER A 52 9.33 -5.47 -12.99
N ASN A 53 9.15 -5.12 -14.26
CA ASN A 53 10.14 -5.32 -15.29
C ASN A 53 11.42 -4.49 -15.07
N LEU A 54 11.28 -3.26 -14.58
CA LEU A 54 12.43 -2.42 -14.22
C LEU A 54 13.27 -3.11 -13.13
N PHE A 55 12.64 -3.60 -12.08
CA PHE A 55 13.36 -4.21 -10.96
C PHE A 55 13.99 -5.54 -11.36
N SER A 56 13.24 -6.44 -12.00
CA SER A 56 13.73 -7.77 -12.35
C SER A 56 14.72 -7.76 -13.51
N GLU A 57 14.35 -7.16 -14.65
CA GLU A 57 15.13 -7.29 -15.89
C GLU A 57 16.23 -6.24 -16.03
N LYS A 58 15.99 -4.99 -15.56
CA LYS A 58 16.96 -3.90 -15.77
C LYS A 58 17.89 -3.71 -14.59
N LEU A 59 17.40 -3.89 -13.38
CA LEU A 59 18.18 -3.72 -12.15
C LEU A 59 18.65 -5.05 -11.54
N GLY A 60 18.19 -6.20 -12.04
CA GLY A 60 18.58 -7.54 -11.56
C GLY A 60 18.16 -7.80 -10.11
N ILE A 61 17.08 -7.19 -9.64
CA ILE A 61 16.55 -7.40 -8.28
C ILE A 61 15.64 -8.63 -8.31
N GLU A 62 16.22 -9.81 -8.14
CA GLU A 62 15.50 -11.09 -8.24
C GLU A 62 14.73 -11.47 -6.97
N ASN A 63 15.18 -10.98 -5.79
CA ASN A 63 14.62 -11.37 -4.50
C ASN A 63 13.65 -10.32 -3.96
N SER A 64 12.62 -9.98 -4.74
CA SER A 64 11.55 -9.11 -4.31
C SER A 64 10.19 -9.77 -4.48
N VAL A 65 9.27 -9.48 -3.57
CA VAL A 65 7.87 -9.90 -3.62
C VAL A 65 7.00 -8.66 -3.76
N LEU A 66 6.10 -8.66 -4.73
CA LEU A 66 5.11 -7.62 -4.89
C LEU A 66 3.91 -7.92 -4.00
N HIS A 67 3.65 -7.03 -3.05
CA HIS A 67 2.40 -7.00 -2.30
C HIS A 67 1.47 -5.94 -2.90
N ILE A 68 0.20 -6.27 -3.06
CA ILE A 68 -0.84 -5.32 -3.49
C ILE A 68 -2.05 -5.38 -2.57
N ASN A 69 -2.78 -4.29 -2.49
CA ASN A 69 -4.09 -4.20 -1.86
C ASN A 69 -4.96 -3.19 -2.62
N PHE A 70 -6.25 -3.19 -2.34
CA PHE A 70 -7.19 -2.25 -2.93
C PHE A 70 -7.98 -1.52 -1.84
N LEU A 71 -7.78 -0.21 -1.74
CA LEU A 71 -8.40 0.63 -0.72
C LEU A 71 -9.78 1.19 -1.14
N GLY A 72 -10.20 0.89 -2.38
CA GLY A 72 -11.45 1.39 -2.92
C GLY A 72 -11.51 2.91 -3.02
N GLN A 73 -12.72 3.41 -3.12
CA GLN A 73 -13.06 4.83 -3.09
C GLN A 73 -13.19 5.34 -1.65
N LYS A 74 -13.50 6.61 -1.49
CA LYS A 74 -13.71 7.19 -0.16
C LYS A 74 -14.84 6.48 0.61
N GLU A 75 -15.94 6.17 -0.07
CA GLU A 75 -17.09 5.48 0.51
C GLU A 75 -16.71 4.11 1.08
N ASP A 76 -15.97 3.29 0.31
CA ASP A 76 -15.51 1.98 0.74
C ASP A 76 -14.65 2.09 2.01
N ARG A 77 -13.74 3.09 2.03
CA ARG A 77 -12.88 3.32 3.19
C ARG A 77 -13.65 3.80 4.42
N ASP A 78 -14.68 4.62 4.24
CA ASP A 78 -15.48 5.13 5.36
C ASP A 78 -16.30 3.98 5.99
N ILE A 79 -16.89 3.10 5.18
CA ILE A 79 -17.55 1.88 5.64
C ILE A 79 -16.56 0.98 6.40
N PHE A 80 -15.41 0.70 5.79
CA PHE A 80 -14.40 -0.15 6.39
C PHE A 80 -13.87 0.42 7.72
N LYS A 81 -13.63 1.74 7.80
CA LYS A 81 -13.16 2.39 9.04
C LYS A 81 -14.14 2.19 10.19
N THR A 82 -15.45 2.19 9.92
CA THR A 82 -16.46 1.92 10.94
C THR A 82 -16.33 0.49 11.49
N HIS A 83 -16.30 -0.50 10.60
CA HIS A 83 -16.14 -1.90 11.01
C HIS A 83 -14.82 -2.17 11.74
N LEU A 84 -13.73 -1.53 11.28
CA LEU A 84 -12.43 -1.64 11.92
C LEU A 84 -12.44 -0.99 13.31
N PHE A 85 -13.10 0.16 13.46
CA PHE A 85 -13.22 0.85 14.75
C PHE A 85 -13.98 0.00 15.77
N ASP A 86 -15.11 -0.60 15.37
CA ASP A 86 -15.89 -1.48 16.21
C ASP A 86 -15.06 -2.68 16.66
N PHE A 87 -14.40 -3.36 15.73
CA PHE A 87 -13.50 -4.48 16.01
C PHE A 87 -12.38 -4.11 17.01
N LEU A 88 -11.72 -2.97 16.79
CA LEU A 88 -10.64 -2.53 17.68
C LEU A 88 -11.15 -2.11 19.06
N SER A 89 -12.37 -1.59 19.15
CA SER A 89 -12.99 -1.18 20.40
C SER A 89 -13.34 -2.38 21.28
N GLU A 90 -13.79 -3.48 20.68
CA GLU A 90 -14.01 -4.77 21.39
C GLU A 90 -12.70 -5.37 21.92
N HIS A 91 -11.56 -5.02 21.33
CA HIS A 91 -10.24 -5.57 21.66
C HIS A 91 -9.27 -4.52 22.22
N ASP A 92 -9.78 -3.44 22.79
CA ASP A 92 -8.97 -2.29 23.22
C ASP A 92 -7.87 -2.65 24.23
N SER A 93 -8.11 -3.65 25.07
CA SER A 93 -7.13 -4.14 26.06
C SER A 93 -5.88 -4.79 25.44
N VAL A 94 -5.95 -5.25 24.19
CA VAL A 94 -4.83 -5.87 23.45
C VAL A 94 -3.98 -4.81 22.74
N LEU A 95 -4.55 -3.63 22.48
CA LEU A 95 -3.89 -2.57 21.73
C LEU A 95 -2.79 -1.90 22.54
N CYS A 96 -1.63 -1.70 21.91
CA CYS A 96 -0.59 -0.84 22.49
C CYS A 96 -1.05 0.63 22.45
N GLU A 97 -0.46 1.49 23.27
CA GLU A 97 -0.83 2.92 23.41
C GLU A 97 -0.79 3.66 22.07
N THR A 98 0.19 3.36 21.21
CA THR A 98 0.26 3.96 19.88
C THR A 98 -0.95 3.56 19.01
N CYS A 99 -1.42 2.33 19.11
CA CYS A 99 -2.59 1.86 18.35
C CYS A 99 -3.89 2.41 18.88
N LYS A 100 -4.02 2.62 20.18
CA LYS A 100 -5.16 3.35 20.77
C LYS A 100 -5.24 4.77 20.22
N GLN A 101 -4.10 5.49 20.17
CA GLN A 101 -4.05 6.82 19.57
C GLN A 101 -4.36 6.81 18.05
N ARG A 102 -3.85 5.81 17.31
CA ARG A 102 -4.13 5.67 15.88
C ARG A 102 -5.59 5.35 15.59
N LYS A 103 -6.23 4.57 16.46
CA LYS A 103 -7.67 4.27 16.37
C LYS A 103 -8.51 5.53 16.28
N GLU A 104 -8.14 6.58 17.03
CA GLU A 104 -8.87 7.86 17.07
C GLU A 104 -8.42 8.86 15.99
N SER A 105 -7.15 8.81 15.57
CA SER A 105 -6.58 9.83 14.67
C SER A 105 -6.50 9.38 13.21
N ASN A 106 -5.96 8.20 12.95
CA ASN A 106 -5.83 7.60 11.63
C ASN A 106 -5.85 6.08 11.77
N ILE A 107 -7.05 5.53 11.79
CA ILE A 107 -7.30 4.14 12.14
C ILE A 107 -6.59 3.14 11.20
N LEU A 108 -6.47 3.44 9.90
CA LEU A 108 -5.79 2.55 8.96
C LEU A 108 -4.32 2.31 9.32
N ARG A 109 -3.68 3.25 10.00
CA ARG A 109 -2.29 3.12 10.43
C ARG A 109 -2.06 2.13 11.56
N VAL A 110 -3.12 1.55 12.14
CA VAL A 110 -2.94 0.46 13.12
C VAL A 110 -2.18 -0.71 12.49
N PHE A 111 -2.40 -0.99 11.22
CA PHE A 111 -1.70 -2.05 10.49
C PHE A 111 -0.18 -1.83 10.33
N ASP A 112 0.31 -0.61 10.52
CA ASP A 112 1.75 -0.31 10.58
C ASP A 112 2.42 -0.70 11.91
N CYS A 113 1.65 -1.19 12.88
CA CYS A 113 2.16 -1.53 14.20
C CYS A 113 3.10 -2.73 14.13
N LYS A 114 4.19 -2.67 14.93
CA LYS A 114 5.17 -3.76 15.03
C LYS A 114 5.05 -4.55 16.36
N ALA A 115 4.14 -4.14 17.26
CA ALA A 115 3.91 -4.86 18.51
C ALA A 115 3.29 -6.24 18.22
N PRO A 116 3.87 -7.35 18.73
CA PRO A 116 3.41 -8.71 18.39
C PRO A 116 1.93 -8.95 18.71
N ASP A 117 1.45 -8.48 19.85
CA ASP A 117 0.04 -8.67 20.25
C ASP A 117 -0.92 -7.96 19.29
N CYS A 118 -0.58 -6.72 18.88
CA CYS A 118 -1.34 -6.00 17.87
C CYS A 118 -1.33 -6.72 16.53
N GLN A 119 -0.17 -7.21 16.07
CA GLN A 119 -0.06 -7.94 14.81
C GLN A 119 -0.89 -9.24 14.81
N ASN A 120 -0.88 -9.98 15.93
CA ASN A 120 -1.69 -11.19 16.08
C ASN A 120 -3.19 -10.86 16.04
N LEU A 121 -3.60 -9.75 16.69
CA LEU A 121 -4.97 -9.29 16.64
C LEU A 121 -5.41 -8.94 15.22
N TYR A 122 -4.57 -8.22 14.47
CA TYR A 122 -4.90 -7.74 13.12
C TYR A 122 -5.08 -8.86 12.09
N GLN A 123 -4.53 -10.04 12.32
CA GLN A 123 -4.81 -11.20 11.47
C GLN A 123 -6.29 -11.60 11.46
N LYS A 124 -7.05 -11.19 12.49
CA LYS A 124 -8.49 -11.43 12.64
C LYS A 124 -9.34 -10.21 12.31
N ALA A 125 -8.69 -9.08 11.99
CA ALA A 125 -9.39 -7.85 11.68
C ALA A 125 -10.17 -7.95 10.36
N PRO A 126 -11.25 -7.19 10.19
CA PRO A 126 -11.94 -7.08 8.93
C PRO A 126 -10.97 -6.62 7.83
N LYS A 127 -11.21 -7.07 6.60
CA LYS A 127 -10.41 -6.69 5.44
C LYS A 127 -11.19 -5.67 4.62
N ILE A 128 -10.49 -4.64 4.12
CA ILE A 128 -11.15 -3.61 3.32
C ILE A 128 -11.82 -4.18 2.08
N THR A 129 -11.22 -5.21 1.47
CA THR A 129 -11.77 -5.88 0.28
C THR A 129 -13.10 -6.58 0.51
N ASP A 130 -13.45 -6.89 1.76
CA ASP A 130 -14.74 -7.52 2.11
C ASP A 130 -15.88 -6.47 2.23
N HIS A 131 -15.54 -5.18 2.17
CA HIS A 131 -16.46 -4.04 2.35
C HIS A 131 -16.50 -3.11 1.12
N LEU A 132 -15.97 -3.54 -0.02
CA LEU A 132 -15.99 -2.78 -1.26
C LEU A 132 -17.41 -2.72 -1.84
N THR A 133 -17.77 -1.58 -2.37
CA THR A 133 -18.96 -1.46 -3.22
C THR A 133 -18.83 -2.35 -4.47
N PRO A 134 -19.94 -2.75 -5.13
CA PRO A 134 -19.87 -3.57 -6.35
C PRO A 134 -18.99 -2.95 -7.45
N ALA A 135 -19.00 -1.61 -7.58
CA ALA A 135 -18.15 -0.92 -8.55
C ALA A 135 -16.66 -1.05 -8.19
N SER A 136 -16.30 -0.82 -6.93
CA SER A 136 -14.93 -0.97 -6.44
C SER A 136 -14.45 -2.41 -6.48
N GLN A 137 -15.35 -3.37 -6.27
CA GLN A 137 -15.03 -4.81 -6.40
C GLN A 137 -14.72 -5.18 -7.86
N ALA A 138 -15.48 -4.64 -8.81
CA ALA A 138 -15.20 -4.84 -10.25
C ALA A 138 -13.86 -4.22 -10.65
N GLU A 139 -13.54 -3.02 -10.17
CA GLU A 139 -12.23 -2.39 -10.38
C GLU A 139 -11.08 -3.23 -9.80
N TRP A 140 -11.26 -3.76 -8.58
CA TRP A 140 -10.27 -4.63 -7.95
C TRP A 140 -10.03 -5.91 -8.75
N GLN A 141 -11.10 -6.56 -9.23
CA GLN A 141 -10.98 -7.73 -10.08
C GLN A 141 -10.24 -7.40 -11.38
N MET A 142 -10.55 -6.26 -12.01
CA MET A 142 -9.89 -5.82 -13.23
C MET A 142 -8.38 -5.63 -13.05
N VAL A 143 -7.92 -5.05 -11.92
CA VAL A 143 -6.48 -4.92 -11.61
C VAL A 143 -5.82 -6.28 -11.55
N GLN A 144 -6.43 -7.24 -10.84
CA GLN A 144 -5.89 -8.59 -10.69
C GLN A 144 -5.80 -9.31 -12.05
N ASP A 145 -6.87 -9.25 -12.84
CA ASP A 145 -6.91 -9.89 -14.16
C ASP A 145 -5.86 -9.31 -15.10
N GLN A 146 -5.68 -8.00 -15.10
CA GLN A 146 -4.66 -7.35 -15.92
C GLN A 146 -3.24 -7.68 -15.47
N LEU A 147 -2.97 -7.72 -14.17
CA LEU A 147 -1.66 -8.15 -13.66
C LEU A 147 -1.36 -9.60 -14.07
N HIS A 148 -2.35 -10.50 -14.02
CA HIS A 148 -2.20 -11.87 -14.50
C HIS A 148 -1.93 -11.91 -16.01
N GLN A 149 -2.65 -11.15 -16.83
CA GLN A 149 -2.43 -11.05 -18.28
C GLN A 149 -1.04 -10.51 -18.62
N LEU A 150 -0.52 -9.60 -17.80
CA LEU A 150 0.84 -9.05 -17.94
C LEU A 150 1.92 -9.94 -17.30
N SER A 151 1.54 -11.14 -16.82
CA SER A 151 2.44 -12.12 -16.19
C SER A 151 3.16 -11.56 -14.94
N VAL A 152 2.54 -10.62 -14.22
CA VAL A 152 3.06 -10.06 -12.97
C VAL A 152 2.59 -10.92 -11.81
N THR A 153 3.53 -11.55 -11.11
CA THR A 153 3.24 -12.30 -9.88
C THR A 153 3.12 -11.34 -8.70
N PHE A 154 2.07 -11.49 -7.91
CA PHE A 154 1.83 -10.69 -6.72
C PHE A 154 1.19 -11.48 -5.58
N THR A 155 1.27 -10.93 -4.38
CA THR A 155 0.56 -11.40 -3.19
C THR A 155 -0.46 -10.35 -2.77
N HIS A 156 -1.73 -10.72 -2.66
CA HIS A 156 -2.72 -9.86 -2.04
C HIS A 156 -2.44 -9.78 -0.53
N ASN A 157 -2.10 -8.58 -0.06
CA ASN A 157 -1.92 -8.29 1.37
C ASN A 157 -3.06 -7.38 1.84
N PRO A 158 -4.14 -7.91 2.45
CA PRO A 158 -5.32 -7.13 2.82
C PRO A 158 -5.05 -6.07 3.89
N TYR A 159 -3.89 -6.11 4.54
CA TYR A 159 -3.47 -5.16 5.57
C TYR A 159 -2.46 -4.13 5.07
N LEU A 160 -2.09 -4.19 3.79
CA LEU A 160 -1.23 -3.19 3.19
C LEU A 160 -1.98 -1.86 3.10
N VAL A 161 -1.49 -0.87 3.83
CA VAL A 161 -1.99 0.51 3.85
C VAL A 161 -0.86 1.49 3.61
N ARG A 162 -1.19 2.74 3.33
CA ARG A 162 -0.20 3.81 3.17
C ARG A 162 -0.41 4.88 4.23
N GLY A 163 0.66 5.59 4.57
CA GLY A 163 0.69 6.52 5.69
C GLY A 163 -0.12 7.81 5.52
N LEU A 164 -0.72 8.05 4.36
CA LEU A 164 -1.43 9.28 4.03
C LEU A 164 -2.86 8.97 3.56
N ASP A 165 -3.82 9.79 3.97
CA ASP A 165 -5.26 9.54 3.76
C ASP A 165 -5.73 9.76 2.32
N TYR A 166 -4.93 10.41 1.48
CA TYR A 166 -5.30 10.69 0.09
C TYR A 166 -5.15 9.48 -0.86
N TYR A 167 -4.47 8.42 -0.42
CA TYR A 167 -4.39 7.19 -1.23
C TYR A 167 -5.76 6.55 -1.38
N ASN A 168 -6.06 6.14 -2.61
CA ASN A 168 -7.28 5.43 -2.97
C ASN A 168 -6.94 4.31 -3.97
N LYS A 169 -7.92 3.47 -4.27
CA LYS A 169 -7.82 2.35 -5.21
C LYS A 169 -6.60 1.46 -4.91
N THR A 170 -5.75 1.22 -5.88
CA THR A 170 -4.62 0.28 -5.78
C THR A 170 -3.48 0.87 -4.95
N VAL A 171 -3.00 0.10 -3.97
CA VAL A 171 -1.74 0.34 -3.26
C VAL A 171 -0.84 -0.88 -3.42
N PHE A 172 0.45 -0.64 -3.55
CA PHE A 172 1.41 -1.72 -3.74
C PHE A 172 2.77 -1.41 -3.14
N GLU A 173 3.57 -2.45 -2.95
CA GLU A 173 4.91 -2.37 -2.39
C GLU A 173 5.74 -3.57 -2.88
N PHE A 174 6.96 -3.31 -3.37
CA PHE A 174 7.93 -4.36 -3.65
C PHE A 174 8.81 -4.55 -2.41
N ILE A 175 8.75 -5.73 -1.84
CA ILE A 175 9.47 -6.09 -0.60
C ILE A 175 10.71 -6.89 -0.97
N GLY A 176 11.89 -6.34 -0.70
CA GLY A 176 13.17 -7.03 -0.90
C GLY A 176 13.45 -8.01 0.24
N LEU A 177 13.57 -9.29 -0.05
CA LEU A 177 13.78 -10.34 0.96
C LEU A 177 15.18 -10.29 1.62
N THR A 178 16.13 -9.59 1.01
CA THR A 178 17.52 -9.46 1.47
C THR A 178 17.88 -8.08 2.01
N LEU A 179 16.96 -7.11 1.88
CA LEU A 179 17.14 -5.75 2.37
C LEU A 179 16.82 -5.68 3.88
N GLY A 180 17.53 -4.82 4.59
CA GLY A 180 17.55 -4.64 6.06
C GLY A 180 16.22 -4.72 6.82
N ALA A 181 16.16 -4.08 7.99
CA ALA A 181 15.07 -4.25 8.98
C ALA A 181 13.63 -3.94 8.51
N GLN A 182 13.44 -3.36 7.32
CA GLN A 182 12.09 -3.08 6.77
C GLN A 182 11.81 -3.77 5.44
N SER A 183 12.76 -4.43 4.83
CA SER A 183 12.60 -5.21 3.58
C SER A 183 11.95 -4.45 2.40
N THR A 184 11.80 -3.12 2.48
CA THR A 184 11.11 -2.27 1.49
C THR A 184 11.97 -1.11 1.05
#